data_3693a53ea3c16758b9116663ad06f06f
#
_entry.id   3693a53ea3c16758b9116663ad06f06f
#
_cell.length_a   1.000
_cell.length_b   1.000
_cell.length_c   1.000
_cell.angle_alpha   90.00
_cell.angle_beta   90.00
_cell.angle_gamma   90.00
#
_symmetry.space_group_name_H-M   'P 1'
#
loop_
_entity.id
_entity.type
_entity.pdbx_description
1 polymer ?
#
loop_
_entity_poly.entity_id
_entity_poly.type
_entity_poly.pdbx_seq_one_letter_code
_entity_poly.pdbx_strand_id
1 'polypeptide(L)'
;MPVTGDHQLLKQLNRMALVRQVSTQPGLSRASLAEVLGLTKSTISMLVRDLVDEGWLTERELIATGEVGRRATPLHLDPGRLALLGAEIGVDEARVLATNLLGEVLDTRVVSYDDSADPASCIKLVAGGLVRLARRLGRSTGTSGARQVLGVGVGLHGGVDETLGMLRYAPHLGWRNVDVDSQLRAHFAGTPLDGLPLYMQNEANVAALAEFEFTGQSGTDPLVYLSIGYGVGAGVIVGDNLLTGLNGFAGEVGHAILQANGPRCSCGRRGCADALIGLGSLLGAEKPSRTALERLFEKVAQGQQQTCAAVSAAGEQLGVLLNNLWAAFDPMAIVIGGPALSLGDTLIAPARRVLAGYADAAMLTAPEIRTSRFGADAVAVGAAALARHRLTRPLDLQSMARRVEKAGRQVRPAYGELGLA
;
A
#
# COMPACT_ATOMS: atom_id res chain seq x y z
N MET A 1 -25.99 -20.75 -4.83
CA MET A 1 -27.28 -20.14 -4.42
C MET A 1 -27.42 -18.81 -5.14
N PRO A 2 -28.55 -18.48 -5.77
CA PRO A 2 -28.71 -17.15 -6.37
C PRO A 2 -28.71 -16.11 -5.25
N VAL A 3 -27.83 -15.14 -5.36
CA VAL A 3 -27.82 -13.97 -4.48
C VAL A 3 -29.01 -13.11 -4.89
N THR A 4 -30.12 -13.22 -4.18
CA THR A 4 -31.21 -12.25 -4.27
C THR A 4 -30.65 -10.93 -3.75
N GLY A 5 -30.55 -9.93 -4.63
CA GLY A 5 -29.93 -8.64 -4.30
C GLY A 5 -30.68 -7.97 -3.15
N ASP A 6 -30.06 -7.97 -1.98
CA ASP A 6 -30.50 -7.16 -0.86
C ASP A 6 -30.46 -5.68 -1.28
N HIS A 7 -31.57 -4.99 -1.15
CA HIS A 7 -31.72 -3.58 -1.51
C HIS A 7 -30.71 -2.69 -0.76
N GLN A 8 -30.31 -3.10 0.44
CA GLN A 8 -29.28 -2.44 1.24
C GLN A 8 -27.89 -2.62 0.62
N LEU A 9 -27.58 -3.82 0.13
CA LEU A 9 -26.31 -4.10 -0.54
C LEU A 9 -26.18 -3.27 -1.83
N LEU A 10 -27.22 -3.23 -2.66
CA LEU A 10 -27.23 -2.40 -3.87
C LEU A 10 -27.07 -0.91 -3.56
N LYS A 11 -27.75 -0.42 -2.50
CA LYS A 11 -27.56 0.96 -2.04
C LYS A 11 -26.12 1.22 -1.63
N GLN A 12 -25.50 0.32 -0.86
CA GLN A 12 -24.12 0.43 -0.43
C GLN A 12 -23.12 0.43 -1.61
N LEU A 13 -23.32 -0.45 -2.60
CA LEU A 13 -22.53 -0.50 -3.82
C LEU A 13 -22.59 0.81 -4.61
N ASN A 14 -23.79 1.33 -4.81
CA ASN A 14 -23.99 2.59 -5.55
C ASN A 14 -23.37 3.77 -4.80
N ARG A 15 -23.47 3.81 -3.46
CA ARG A 15 -22.82 4.82 -2.62
C ARG A 15 -21.31 4.83 -2.81
N MET A 16 -20.68 3.65 -2.71
CA MET A 16 -19.23 3.53 -2.80
C MET A 16 -18.72 3.74 -4.24
N ALA A 17 -19.51 3.35 -5.25
CA ALA A 17 -19.21 3.69 -6.64
C ALA A 17 -19.20 5.21 -6.86
N LEU A 18 -20.15 5.93 -6.25
CA LEU A 18 -20.22 7.39 -6.30
C LEU A 18 -19.00 8.03 -5.59
N VAL A 19 -18.64 7.55 -4.40
CA VAL A 19 -17.44 8.02 -3.67
C VAL A 19 -16.18 7.82 -4.52
N ARG A 20 -16.00 6.65 -5.15
CA ARG A 20 -14.86 6.39 -6.04
C ARG A 20 -14.85 7.33 -7.23
N GLN A 21 -16.01 7.53 -7.89
CA GLN A 21 -16.08 8.40 -9.06
C GLN A 21 -15.71 9.84 -8.71
N VAL A 22 -16.17 10.37 -7.57
CA VAL A 22 -15.78 11.71 -7.10
C VAL A 22 -14.29 11.75 -6.69
N SER A 23 -13.74 10.64 -6.17
CA SER A 23 -12.31 10.57 -5.85
C SER A 23 -11.41 10.64 -7.10
N THR A 24 -11.80 9.93 -8.17
CA THR A 24 -11.04 9.89 -9.43
C THR A 24 -11.23 11.14 -10.28
N GLN A 25 -12.42 11.74 -10.23
CA GLN A 25 -12.78 12.94 -10.97
C GLN A 25 -13.44 13.97 -10.03
N PRO A 26 -12.64 14.70 -9.24
CA PRO A 26 -13.17 15.74 -8.36
C PRO A 26 -13.85 16.86 -9.17
N GLY A 27 -14.95 17.38 -8.63
CA GLY A 27 -15.70 18.47 -9.25
C GLY A 27 -16.87 18.04 -10.14
N LEU A 28 -17.15 16.74 -10.28
CA LEU A 28 -18.33 16.26 -10.97
C LEU A 28 -19.62 16.78 -10.33
N SER A 29 -20.60 17.11 -11.18
CA SER A 29 -21.94 17.48 -10.74
C SER A 29 -22.81 16.24 -10.50
N ARG A 30 -23.94 16.42 -9.78
CA ARG A 30 -24.97 15.36 -9.64
C ARG A 30 -25.47 14.86 -10.99
N ALA A 31 -25.57 15.75 -11.98
CA ALA A 31 -26.06 15.38 -13.31
C ALA A 31 -25.03 14.52 -14.04
N SER A 32 -23.74 14.91 -14.02
CA SER A 32 -22.65 14.14 -14.61
C SER A 32 -22.48 12.77 -13.93
N LEU A 33 -22.64 12.70 -12.59
CA LEU A 33 -22.62 11.44 -11.87
C LEU A 33 -23.78 10.51 -12.23
N ALA A 34 -24.97 11.06 -12.50
CA ALA A 34 -26.10 10.25 -12.95
C ALA A 34 -25.83 9.61 -14.31
N GLU A 35 -25.21 10.35 -15.23
CA GLU A 35 -24.81 9.87 -16.55
C GLU A 35 -23.73 8.79 -16.47
N VAL A 36 -22.61 9.10 -15.77
CA VAL A 36 -21.45 8.19 -15.67
C VAL A 36 -21.82 6.88 -14.96
N LEU A 37 -22.63 6.94 -13.89
CA LEU A 37 -23.00 5.75 -13.11
C LEU A 37 -24.25 5.04 -13.63
N GLY A 38 -24.93 5.57 -14.66
CA GLY A 38 -26.16 5.00 -15.18
C GLY A 38 -27.34 5.00 -14.18
N LEU A 39 -27.34 5.93 -13.21
CA LEU A 39 -28.37 6.03 -12.18
C LEU A 39 -29.31 7.20 -12.42
N THR A 40 -30.54 7.12 -11.86
CA THR A 40 -31.50 8.23 -12.00
C THR A 40 -31.03 9.47 -11.22
N LYS A 41 -31.40 10.67 -11.67
CA LYS A 41 -31.11 11.93 -10.98
C LYS A 41 -31.64 11.98 -9.55
N SER A 42 -32.80 11.36 -9.30
CA SER A 42 -33.38 11.24 -7.95
C SER A 42 -32.53 10.35 -7.05
N THR A 43 -32.08 9.20 -7.56
CA THR A 43 -31.19 8.29 -6.82
C THR A 43 -29.88 8.99 -6.46
N ILE A 44 -29.22 9.64 -7.43
CA ILE A 44 -27.98 10.39 -7.16
C ILE A 44 -28.20 11.49 -6.13
N SER A 45 -29.30 12.25 -6.23
CA SER A 45 -29.58 13.34 -5.28
C SER A 45 -29.76 12.83 -3.85
N MET A 46 -30.40 11.67 -3.67
CA MET A 46 -30.54 11.01 -2.38
C MET A 46 -29.19 10.52 -1.84
N LEU A 47 -28.42 9.80 -2.66
CA LEU A 47 -27.13 9.25 -2.27
C LEU A 47 -26.11 10.35 -1.92
N VAL A 48 -26.06 11.43 -2.70
CA VAL A 48 -25.19 12.58 -2.42
C VAL A 48 -25.54 13.24 -1.11
N ARG A 49 -26.85 13.43 -0.82
CA ARG A 49 -27.29 14.00 0.45
C ARG A 49 -26.81 13.13 1.63
N ASP A 50 -27.08 11.82 1.59
CA ASP A 50 -26.63 10.88 2.62
C ASP A 50 -25.11 10.97 2.82
N LEU A 51 -24.31 11.00 1.73
CA LEU A 51 -22.86 11.04 1.78
C LEU A 51 -22.30 12.39 2.26
N VAL A 52 -22.98 13.50 2.00
CA VAL A 52 -22.61 14.82 2.55
C VAL A 52 -22.94 14.87 4.05
N ASP A 53 -24.09 14.38 4.46
CA ASP A 53 -24.49 14.35 5.88
C ASP A 53 -23.54 13.49 6.71
N GLU A 54 -23.06 12.38 6.15
CA GLU A 54 -22.10 11.47 6.78
C GLU A 54 -20.63 11.97 6.71
N GLY A 55 -20.35 13.00 5.90
CA GLY A 55 -19.00 13.58 5.76
C GLY A 55 -18.07 12.86 4.78
N TRP A 56 -18.59 12.07 3.85
CA TRP A 56 -17.82 11.52 2.73
C TRP A 56 -17.57 12.58 1.66
N LEU A 57 -18.58 13.41 1.39
CA LEU A 57 -18.56 14.41 0.33
C LEU A 57 -18.81 15.80 0.88
N THR A 58 -18.32 16.78 0.15
CA THR A 58 -18.63 18.19 0.36
C THR A 58 -18.98 18.85 -0.98
N GLU A 59 -19.86 19.83 -0.92
CA GLU A 59 -20.20 20.71 -2.04
C GLU A 59 -19.36 21.97 -1.97
N ARG A 60 -18.72 22.33 -3.07
CA ARG A 60 -17.94 23.57 -3.15
C ARG A 60 -18.65 24.58 -4.05
N GLU A 61 -18.56 25.87 -3.73
CA GLU A 61 -19.06 26.92 -4.59
C GLU A 61 -18.22 27.02 -5.87
N LEU A 62 -18.93 27.24 -7.01
CA LEU A 62 -18.25 27.52 -8.26
C LEU A 62 -17.59 28.90 -8.22
N ILE A 63 -16.31 28.95 -8.56
CA ILE A 63 -15.68 30.21 -8.96
C ILE A 63 -16.34 30.63 -10.27
N ALA A 64 -16.98 31.79 -10.29
CA ALA A 64 -17.75 32.29 -11.42
C ALA A 64 -16.86 32.51 -12.67
N THR A 65 -17.02 31.66 -13.69
CA THR A 65 -16.30 31.74 -14.98
C THR A 65 -17.08 32.51 -16.05
N GLY A 66 -18.12 33.28 -15.70
CA GLY A 66 -18.79 34.20 -16.63
C GLY A 66 -19.76 33.60 -17.64
N GLU A 67 -19.94 32.31 -17.72
CA GLU A 67 -20.89 31.68 -18.66
C GLU A 67 -22.31 31.61 -18.12
N VAL A 68 -23.30 31.90 -19.01
CA VAL A 68 -24.75 31.88 -18.70
C VAL A 68 -25.26 30.44 -18.73
N GLY A 69 -25.55 29.84 -17.56
CA GLY A 69 -26.17 28.53 -17.41
C GLY A 69 -26.49 28.21 -15.94
N ARG A 70 -27.41 27.25 -15.70
CA ARG A 70 -27.70 26.78 -14.33
C ARG A 70 -26.44 26.16 -13.74
N ARG A 71 -25.80 26.85 -12.84
CA ARG A 71 -24.54 26.46 -12.20
C ARG A 71 -24.72 25.13 -11.46
N ALA A 72 -23.93 24.11 -11.88
CA ALA A 72 -23.93 22.83 -11.21
C ALA A 72 -22.94 22.90 -10.01
N THR A 73 -23.37 22.45 -8.84
CA THR A 73 -22.52 22.42 -7.64
C THR A 73 -21.51 21.26 -7.76
N PRO A 74 -20.19 21.53 -7.73
CA PRO A 74 -19.16 20.51 -7.85
C PRO A 74 -19.03 19.74 -6.52
N LEU A 75 -18.88 18.43 -6.63
CA LEU A 75 -18.72 17.49 -5.51
C LEU A 75 -17.24 17.12 -5.33
N HIS A 76 -16.81 17.07 -4.10
CA HIS A 76 -15.46 16.68 -3.69
C HIS A 76 -15.52 15.74 -2.48
N LEU A 77 -14.45 14.96 -2.24
CA LEU A 77 -14.30 14.28 -0.97
C LEU A 77 -14.16 15.32 0.16
N ASP A 78 -14.77 15.06 1.31
CA ASP A 78 -14.63 15.92 2.48
C ASP A 78 -13.32 15.62 3.23
N PRO A 79 -12.36 16.55 3.36
CA PRO A 79 -11.12 16.34 4.11
C PRO A 79 -11.30 16.51 5.63
N GLY A 80 -12.48 16.97 6.10
CA GLY A 80 -12.67 17.48 7.46
C GLY A 80 -13.20 16.49 8.47
N ARG A 81 -14.11 15.60 8.09
CA ARG A 81 -14.95 14.85 9.05
C ARG A 81 -14.50 13.41 9.28
N LEU A 82 -13.92 12.78 8.29
CA LEU A 82 -13.57 11.36 8.32
C LEU A 82 -12.06 11.18 8.33
N ALA A 83 -11.60 10.11 8.99
CA ALA A 83 -10.20 9.75 9.06
C ALA A 83 -10.00 8.24 8.87
N LEU A 84 -8.82 7.87 8.40
CA LEU A 84 -8.33 6.51 8.25
C LEU A 84 -7.07 6.37 9.09
N LEU A 85 -6.87 5.23 9.73
CA LEU A 85 -5.64 4.94 10.43
C LEU A 85 -4.80 3.95 9.63
N GLY A 86 -3.51 4.22 9.58
CA GLY A 86 -2.52 3.34 8.98
C GLY A 86 -1.40 3.02 9.94
N ALA A 87 -0.92 1.79 9.89
CA ALA A 87 0.25 1.35 10.63
C ALA A 87 1.21 0.57 9.73
N GLU A 88 2.49 0.78 9.91
CA GLU A 88 3.57 -0.05 9.42
C GLU A 88 4.25 -0.73 10.60
N ILE A 89 4.45 -2.05 10.50
CA ILE A 89 5.28 -2.80 11.43
C ILE A 89 6.60 -3.12 10.72
N GLY A 90 7.60 -2.28 10.95
CA GLY A 90 8.94 -2.40 10.38
C GLY A 90 9.87 -3.25 11.24
N VAL A 91 11.15 -3.33 10.83
CA VAL A 91 12.17 -4.16 11.52
C VAL A 91 12.62 -3.53 12.84
N ASP A 92 12.87 -2.22 12.84
CA ASP A 92 13.42 -1.50 14.01
C ASP A 92 12.39 -0.60 14.69
N GLU A 93 11.33 -0.24 13.97
CA GLU A 93 10.29 0.66 14.44
C GLU A 93 8.95 0.38 13.76
N ALA A 94 7.88 0.79 14.41
CA ALA A 94 6.58 0.92 13.78
C ALA A 94 6.26 2.39 13.53
N ARG A 95 5.54 2.65 12.48
CA ARG A 95 4.96 3.95 12.16
C ARG A 95 3.45 3.86 12.18
N VAL A 96 2.80 4.69 12.97
CA VAL A 96 1.35 4.79 13.00
C VAL A 96 0.93 6.21 12.63
N LEU A 97 -0.07 6.35 11.79
CA LEU A 97 -0.53 7.65 11.35
C LEU A 97 -2.04 7.67 11.10
N ALA A 98 -2.57 8.87 10.97
CA ALA A 98 -3.93 9.13 10.55
C ALA A 98 -3.90 9.96 9.27
N THR A 99 -4.77 9.62 8.33
CA THR A 99 -5.03 10.44 7.13
C THR A 99 -6.50 10.87 7.07
N ASN A 100 -6.76 11.93 6.31
CA ASN A 100 -8.12 12.19 5.83
C ASN A 100 -8.42 11.33 4.58
N LEU A 101 -9.59 11.53 3.97
CA LEU A 101 -10.00 10.81 2.75
C LEU A 101 -9.15 11.14 1.51
N LEU A 102 -8.39 12.23 1.52
CA LEU A 102 -7.49 12.64 0.44
C LEU A 102 -6.07 12.09 0.60
N GLY A 103 -5.77 11.39 1.71
CA GLY A 103 -4.44 10.88 2.01
C GLY A 103 -3.50 11.91 2.67
N GLU A 104 -4.01 13.08 3.02
CA GLU A 104 -3.24 14.06 3.78
C GLU A 104 -3.02 13.56 5.21
N VAL A 105 -1.77 13.54 5.66
CA VAL A 105 -1.39 13.07 6.98
C VAL A 105 -1.83 14.10 8.04
N LEU A 106 -2.68 13.66 8.96
CA LEU A 106 -3.23 14.48 10.04
C LEU A 106 -2.38 14.45 11.30
N ASP A 107 -1.80 13.29 11.59
CA ASP A 107 -0.93 13.05 12.74
C ASP A 107 -0.10 11.78 12.49
N THR A 108 1.13 11.74 12.97
CA THR A 108 2.02 10.58 12.84
C THR A 108 2.79 10.34 14.12
N ARG A 109 3.12 9.08 14.37
CA ARG A 109 3.97 8.66 15.49
C ARG A 109 4.87 7.51 15.05
N VAL A 110 6.11 7.61 15.45
CA VAL A 110 7.08 6.52 15.35
C VAL A 110 7.20 5.87 16.72
N VAL A 111 7.21 4.56 16.74
CA VAL A 111 7.31 3.72 17.94
C VAL A 111 8.48 2.78 17.75
N SER A 112 9.55 2.96 18.52
CA SER A 112 10.72 2.08 18.48
C SER A 112 10.47 0.82 19.31
N TYR A 113 11.09 -0.28 18.91
CA TYR A 113 11.08 -1.56 19.62
C TYR A 113 12.38 -1.77 20.37
N ASP A 114 12.29 -2.38 21.55
CA ASP A 114 13.46 -2.91 22.25
C ASP A 114 13.87 -4.27 21.66
N ASP A 115 12.89 -5.08 21.27
CA ASP A 115 13.08 -6.37 20.62
C ASP A 115 11.98 -6.58 19.56
N SER A 116 12.35 -6.46 18.28
CA SER A 116 11.43 -6.71 17.17
C SER A 116 11.11 -8.19 16.96
N ALA A 117 11.86 -9.10 17.57
CA ALA A 117 11.60 -10.53 17.47
C ALA A 117 10.40 -11.00 18.31
N ASP A 118 9.92 -10.19 19.28
CA ASP A 118 8.68 -10.48 20.02
C ASP A 118 7.45 -9.84 19.36
N PRO A 119 6.64 -10.63 18.62
CA PRO A 119 5.46 -10.11 17.94
C PRO A 119 4.43 -9.48 18.88
N ALA A 120 4.23 -10.06 20.06
CA ALA A 120 3.19 -9.62 20.98
C ALA A 120 3.48 -8.21 21.52
N SER A 121 4.73 -7.95 21.90
CA SER A 121 5.17 -6.62 22.34
C SER A 121 5.07 -5.58 21.22
N CYS A 122 5.52 -5.90 20.03
CA CYS A 122 5.42 -5.00 18.87
C CYS A 122 3.96 -4.66 18.54
N ILE A 123 3.09 -5.66 18.46
CA ILE A 123 1.65 -5.49 18.15
C ILE A 123 0.97 -4.65 19.24
N LYS A 124 1.28 -4.88 20.52
CA LYS A 124 0.77 -4.08 21.65
C LYS A 124 1.17 -2.61 21.54
N LEU A 125 2.43 -2.32 21.20
CA LEU A 125 2.91 -0.95 21.02
C LEU A 125 2.20 -0.24 19.88
N VAL A 126 2.05 -0.92 18.73
CA VAL A 126 1.33 -0.42 17.56
C VAL A 126 -0.14 -0.15 17.91
N ALA A 127 -0.82 -1.11 18.53
CA ALA A 127 -2.21 -0.95 18.96
C ALA A 127 -2.38 0.26 19.89
N GLY A 128 -1.47 0.42 20.86
CA GLY A 128 -1.46 1.58 21.76
C GLY A 128 -1.26 2.91 21.01
N GLY A 129 -0.44 2.92 19.97
CA GLY A 129 -0.25 4.07 19.09
C GLY A 129 -1.53 4.45 18.34
N LEU A 130 -2.16 3.48 17.69
CA LEU A 130 -3.41 3.64 16.96
C LEU A 130 -4.56 4.12 17.86
N VAL A 131 -4.73 3.52 19.04
CA VAL A 131 -5.75 3.93 20.03
C VAL A 131 -5.55 5.38 20.48
N ARG A 132 -4.28 5.81 20.71
CA ARG A 132 -3.97 7.21 21.08
C ARG A 132 -4.36 8.17 19.95
N LEU A 133 -4.05 7.83 18.69
CA LEU A 133 -4.45 8.64 17.53
C LEU A 133 -5.98 8.75 17.42
N ALA A 134 -6.70 7.62 17.54
CA ALA A 134 -8.17 7.61 17.49
C ALA A 134 -8.81 8.49 18.57
N ARG A 135 -8.32 8.40 19.81
CA ARG A 135 -8.80 9.24 20.92
C ARG A 135 -8.54 10.72 20.68
N ARG A 136 -7.39 11.06 20.07
CA ARG A 136 -7.04 12.45 19.75
C ARG A 136 -7.94 13.01 18.66
N LEU A 137 -8.19 12.25 17.60
CA LEU A 137 -9.08 12.63 16.50
C LEU A 137 -10.53 12.85 16.99
N GLY A 138 -11.03 11.99 17.87
CA GLY A 138 -12.38 12.12 18.43
C GLY A 138 -12.53 13.28 19.43
N ARG A 139 -11.45 13.88 19.91
CA ARG A 139 -11.44 15.02 20.84
C ARG A 139 -11.03 16.34 20.22
N SER A 140 -10.74 16.38 18.92
CA SER A 140 -10.24 17.59 18.28
C SER A 140 -11.26 18.73 18.44
N THR A 141 -10.85 19.81 19.12
CA THR A 141 -11.66 21.01 19.40
C THR A 141 -11.29 22.20 18.50
N GLY A 142 -10.40 21.98 17.54
CA GLY A 142 -9.97 23.03 16.59
C GLY A 142 -11.01 23.34 15.52
N THR A 143 -10.66 24.18 14.56
CA THR A 143 -11.50 24.57 13.41
C THR A 143 -12.00 23.39 12.58
N SER A 144 -11.34 22.24 12.67
CA SER A 144 -11.73 21.02 11.93
C SER A 144 -12.71 20.11 12.68
N GLY A 145 -13.05 20.38 13.95
CA GLY A 145 -13.95 19.54 14.75
C GLY A 145 -13.40 18.12 15.07
N ALA A 146 -14.23 17.31 15.71
CA ALA A 146 -13.95 15.89 15.94
C ALA A 146 -14.07 15.09 14.63
N ARG A 147 -13.15 14.12 14.41
CA ARG A 147 -13.13 13.25 13.24
C ARG A 147 -13.55 11.83 13.60
N GLN A 148 -14.36 11.23 12.76
CA GLN A 148 -14.73 9.82 12.88
C GLN A 148 -13.69 8.96 12.17
N VAL A 149 -13.15 7.94 12.85
CA VAL A 149 -12.29 6.92 12.24
C VAL A 149 -13.17 5.88 11.55
N LEU A 150 -12.90 5.62 10.28
CA LEU A 150 -13.64 4.66 9.46
C LEU A 150 -13.10 3.23 9.53
N GLY A 151 -11.80 3.09 9.71
CA GLY A 151 -11.13 1.80 9.72
C GLY A 151 -9.62 1.93 9.90
N VAL A 152 -8.99 0.79 10.07
CA VAL A 152 -7.55 0.63 10.31
C VAL A 152 -6.95 -0.26 9.23
N GLY A 153 -5.83 0.16 8.66
CA GLY A 153 -4.99 -0.69 7.82
C GLY A 153 -3.64 -0.93 8.47
N VAL A 154 -3.02 -2.06 8.14
CA VAL A 154 -1.69 -2.45 8.64
C VAL A 154 -0.84 -2.98 7.48
N GLY A 155 0.32 -2.38 7.27
CA GLY A 155 1.36 -2.83 6.36
C GLY A 155 2.38 -3.69 7.12
N LEU A 156 2.66 -4.87 6.60
CA LEU A 156 3.53 -5.87 7.23
C LEU A 156 4.63 -6.28 6.25
N HIS A 157 5.87 -6.36 6.74
CA HIS A 157 7.00 -6.86 5.94
C HIS A 157 6.95 -8.38 5.87
N GLY A 158 6.59 -8.93 4.71
CA GLY A 158 6.52 -10.36 4.45
C GLY A 158 5.20 -10.85 3.86
N GLY A 159 5.01 -12.15 3.84
CA GLY A 159 3.83 -12.80 3.26
C GLY A 159 2.62 -12.74 4.20
N VAL A 160 1.56 -12.08 3.77
CA VAL A 160 0.33 -11.84 4.54
C VAL A 160 -0.83 -12.64 3.95
N ASP A 161 -1.52 -13.41 4.78
CA ASP A 161 -2.82 -13.98 4.46
C ASP A 161 -3.91 -13.03 4.97
N GLU A 162 -4.36 -12.14 4.10
CA GLU A 162 -5.39 -11.13 4.43
C GLU A 162 -6.69 -11.78 4.90
N THR A 163 -7.06 -12.96 4.36
CA THR A 163 -8.31 -13.64 4.70
C THR A 163 -8.32 -14.16 6.12
N LEU A 164 -7.16 -14.61 6.61
CA LEU A 164 -7.01 -15.15 7.96
C LEU A 164 -6.45 -14.11 8.95
N GLY A 165 -6.06 -12.93 8.47
CA GLY A 165 -5.44 -11.92 9.31
C GLY A 165 -4.06 -12.33 9.86
N MET A 166 -3.33 -13.17 9.11
CA MET A 166 -2.08 -13.78 9.56
C MET A 166 -0.87 -13.31 8.75
N LEU A 167 0.20 -12.98 9.45
CA LEU A 167 1.54 -12.89 8.88
C LEU A 167 2.14 -14.30 8.84
N ARG A 168 2.29 -14.85 7.62
CA ARG A 168 2.77 -16.21 7.42
C ARG A 168 4.28 -16.32 7.61
N TYR A 169 5.01 -15.35 7.08
CA TYR A 169 6.46 -15.36 7.07
C TYR A 169 7.03 -13.95 6.91
N ALA A 170 7.90 -13.55 7.82
CA ALA A 170 8.62 -12.26 7.80
C ALA A 170 10.08 -12.49 8.22
N PRO A 171 10.99 -12.80 7.28
CA PRO A 171 12.35 -13.23 7.61
C PRO A 171 13.16 -12.17 8.36
N HIS A 172 12.98 -10.90 8.01
CA HIS A 172 13.71 -9.79 8.66
C HIS A 172 13.23 -9.50 10.09
N LEU A 173 11.99 -9.88 10.44
CA LEU A 173 11.45 -9.81 11.80
C LEU A 173 11.65 -11.13 12.58
N GLY A 174 11.98 -12.21 11.89
CA GLY A 174 12.01 -13.54 12.50
C GLY A 174 10.63 -14.13 12.81
N TRP A 175 9.55 -13.54 12.26
CA TRP A 175 8.17 -13.93 12.56
C TRP A 175 7.69 -15.04 11.63
N ARG A 176 6.90 -15.97 12.19
CA ARG A 176 6.22 -17.03 11.44
C ARG A 176 4.85 -17.31 12.03
N ASN A 177 3.83 -17.41 11.18
CA ASN A 177 2.45 -17.74 11.55
C ASN A 177 1.90 -16.93 12.73
N VAL A 178 2.10 -15.61 12.68
CA VAL A 178 1.61 -14.68 13.71
C VAL A 178 0.19 -14.25 13.37
N ASP A 179 -0.75 -14.49 14.27
CA ASP A 179 -2.13 -13.99 14.18
C ASP A 179 -2.16 -12.52 14.61
N VAL A 180 -1.99 -11.63 13.63
CA VAL A 180 -1.93 -10.18 13.87
C VAL A 180 -3.33 -9.60 14.07
N ASP A 181 -4.34 -10.09 13.34
CA ASP A 181 -5.72 -9.61 13.45
C ASP A 181 -6.29 -9.80 14.85
N SER A 182 -6.26 -11.03 15.35
CA SER A 182 -6.83 -11.34 16.67
C SER A 182 -6.11 -10.59 17.79
N GLN A 183 -4.78 -10.45 17.69
CA GLN A 183 -4.01 -9.71 18.70
C GLN A 183 -4.34 -8.21 18.70
N LEU A 184 -4.43 -7.57 17.52
CA LEU A 184 -4.83 -6.17 17.43
C LEU A 184 -6.25 -5.96 17.95
N ARG A 185 -7.21 -6.81 17.56
CA ARG A 185 -8.60 -6.74 18.04
C ARG A 185 -8.71 -6.88 19.54
N ALA A 186 -7.92 -7.76 20.15
CA ALA A 186 -7.87 -7.90 21.61
C ALA A 186 -7.44 -6.59 22.29
N HIS A 187 -6.50 -5.84 21.69
CA HIS A 187 -6.07 -4.54 22.21
C HIS A 187 -7.04 -3.40 21.87
N PHE A 188 -7.89 -3.55 20.84
CA PHE A 188 -8.90 -2.56 20.49
C PHE A 188 -10.18 -2.68 21.29
N ALA A 189 -10.45 -3.80 21.93
CA ALA A 189 -11.63 -4.04 22.76
C ALA A 189 -11.83 -2.92 23.81
N GLY A 190 -13.04 -2.35 23.88
CA GLY A 190 -13.39 -1.24 24.77
C GLY A 190 -12.70 0.10 24.45
N THR A 191 -12.12 0.26 23.28
CA THR A 191 -11.51 1.51 22.81
C THR A 191 -12.33 2.10 21.65
N PRO A 192 -12.03 3.33 21.18
CA PRO A 192 -12.67 3.89 19.99
C PRO A 192 -12.46 3.08 18.69
N LEU A 193 -11.58 2.08 18.70
CA LEU A 193 -11.31 1.21 17.55
C LEU A 193 -12.05 -0.13 17.63
N ASP A 194 -12.80 -0.37 18.71
CA ASP A 194 -13.55 -1.61 18.89
C ASP A 194 -14.61 -1.77 17.79
N GLY A 195 -14.64 -2.95 17.17
CA GLY A 195 -15.57 -3.27 16.10
C GLY A 195 -15.30 -2.58 14.75
N LEU A 196 -14.30 -1.69 14.63
CA LEU A 196 -13.97 -1.08 13.35
C LEU A 196 -13.35 -2.08 12.37
N PRO A 197 -13.54 -1.86 11.05
CA PRO A 197 -12.85 -2.61 10.02
C PRO A 197 -11.33 -2.58 10.18
N LEU A 198 -10.70 -3.75 10.13
CA LEU A 198 -9.26 -3.93 10.21
C LEU A 198 -8.79 -4.72 8.99
N TYR A 199 -7.82 -4.19 8.28
CA TYR A 199 -7.26 -4.77 7.07
C TYR A 199 -5.74 -4.84 7.18
N MET A 200 -5.12 -5.84 6.57
CA MET A 200 -3.67 -5.96 6.55
C MET A 200 -3.17 -6.54 5.25
N GLN A 201 -2.00 -6.09 4.82
CA GLN A 201 -1.38 -6.52 3.58
C GLN A 201 0.14 -6.33 3.65
N ASN A 202 0.85 -6.93 2.68
CA ASN A 202 2.29 -6.73 2.50
C ASN A 202 2.63 -5.25 2.29
N GLU A 203 3.83 -4.82 2.75
CA GLU A 203 4.28 -3.42 2.71
C GLU A 203 4.34 -2.83 1.30
N ALA A 204 4.81 -3.59 0.30
CA ALA A 204 4.86 -3.10 -1.08
C ALA A 204 3.45 -2.96 -1.69
N ASN A 205 2.54 -3.86 -1.33
CA ASN A 205 1.15 -3.82 -1.74
C ASN A 205 0.42 -2.60 -1.19
N VAL A 206 0.59 -2.29 0.10
CA VAL A 206 -0.04 -1.09 0.68
C VAL A 206 0.60 0.18 0.12
N ALA A 207 1.91 0.22 -0.09
CA ALA A 207 2.58 1.36 -0.68
C ALA A 207 2.12 1.62 -2.13
N ALA A 208 1.85 0.57 -2.92
CA ALA A 208 1.20 0.70 -4.22
C ALA A 208 -0.19 1.32 -4.10
N LEU A 209 -0.96 0.93 -3.08
CA LEU A 209 -2.28 1.52 -2.83
C LEU A 209 -2.20 2.99 -2.42
N ALA A 210 -1.13 3.45 -1.73
CA ALA A 210 -0.94 4.87 -1.46
C ALA A 210 -0.87 5.67 -2.76
N GLU A 211 -0.04 5.23 -3.69
CA GLU A 211 0.12 5.87 -4.99
C GLU A 211 -1.18 5.82 -5.80
N PHE A 212 -1.87 4.69 -5.79
CA PHE A 212 -3.12 4.51 -6.52
C PHE A 212 -4.28 5.35 -5.96
N GLU A 213 -4.50 5.28 -4.65
CA GLU A 213 -5.67 5.88 -4.00
C GLU A 213 -5.54 7.40 -3.78
N PHE A 214 -4.34 7.91 -3.55
CA PHE A 214 -4.15 9.28 -3.07
C PHE A 214 -3.43 10.23 -4.05
N THR A 215 -2.95 9.74 -5.21
CA THR A 215 -2.25 10.62 -6.15
C THR A 215 -3.08 11.02 -7.35
N GLY A 216 -4.33 10.54 -7.46
CA GLY A 216 -5.20 10.83 -8.61
C GLY A 216 -4.71 10.19 -9.91
N GLN A 217 -3.83 9.19 -9.82
CA GLN A 217 -3.29 8.47 -10.98
C GLN A 217 -4.28 7.42 -11.53
N SER A 218 -5.57 7.71 -11.48
CA SER A 218 -6.63 6.94 -12.13
C SER A 218 -6.50 7.01 -13.67
N GLY A 219 -5.46 6.41 -14.19
CA GLY A 219 -5.12 6.43 -15.64
C GLY A 219 -3.80 5.73 -15.90
N THR A 220 -3.07 5.33 -14.84
CA THR A 220 -1.87 4.50 -14.92
C THR A 220 -2.24 3.06 -14.58
N ASP A 221 -2.89 2.38 -15.51
CA ASP A 221 -3.20 0.95 -15.38
C ASP A 221 -2.40 0.18 -16.44
N PRO A 222 -1.57 -0.79 -16.08
CA PRO A 222 -1.20 -1.23 -14.73
C PRO A 222 -0.30 -0.25 -13.95
N LEU A 223 -0.47 -0.17 -12.63
CA LEU A 223 0.47 0.50 -11.73
C LEU A 223 1.40 -0.54 -11.10
N VAL A 224 2.71 -0.34 -11.23
CA VAL A 224 3.73 -1.15 -10.56
C VAL A 224 4.48 -0.26 -9.57
N TYR A 225 4.44 -0.65 -8.30
CA TYR A 225 5.25 -0.05 -7.24
C TYR A 225 6.34 -1.03 -6.83
N LEU A 226 7.60 -0.58 -6.80
CA LEU A 226 8.75 -1.36 -6.38
C LEU A 226 9.31 -0.80 -5.08
N SER A 227 9.20 -1.56 -4.00
CA SER A 227 9.78 -1.26 -2.70
C SER A 227 11.18 -1.83 -2.61
N ILE A 228 12.16 -0.98 -2.30
CA ILE A 228 13.56 -1.40 -2.09
C ILE A 228 13.97 -0.97 -0.68
N GLY A 229 13.92 -1.93 0.23
CA GLY A 229 14.33 -1.81 1.62
C GLY A 229 15.41 -2.84 1.95
N TYR A 230 15.36 -3.47 3.14
CA TYR A 230 16.24 -4.60 3.46
C TYR A 230 16.13 -5.70 2.39
N GLY A 231 14.93 -5.94 1.90
CA GLY A 231 14.62 -6.75 0.73
C GLY A 231 14.00 -5.93 -0.40
N VAL A 232 13.50 -6.64 -1.40
CA VAL A 232 12.83 -6.08 -2.59
C VAL A 232 11.44 -6.70 -2.72
N GLY A 233 10.42 -5.87 -2.85
CA GLY A 233 9.03 -6.31 -3.06
C GLY A 233 8.33 -5.44 -4.10
N ALA A 234 7.25 -5.92 -4.70
CA ALA A 234 6.41 -5.09 -5.56
C ALA A 234 4.94 -5.21 -5.20
N GLY A 235 4.23 -4.09 -5.33
CA GLY A 235 2.78 -4.05 -5.37
C GLY A 235 2.33 -3.74 -6.78
N VAL A 236 1.39 -4.53 -7.30
CA VAL A 236 0.87 -4.36 -8.67
C VAL A 236 -0.63 -4.19 -8.61
N ILE A 237 -1.12 -3.14 -9.27
CA ILE A 237 -2.56 -2.86 -9.39
C ILE A 237 -2.93 -2.94 -10.87
N VAL A 238 -3.93 -3.75 -11.18
CA VAL A 238 -4.45 -3.95 -12.55
C VAL A 238 -5.97 -3.84 -12.50
N GLY A 239 -6.54 -3.00 -13.34
CA GLY A 239 -7.99 -2.84 -13.44
C GLY A 239 -8.63 -2.48 -12.09
N ASP A 240 -8.08 -1.50 -11.36
CA ASP A 240 -8.58 -1.07 -10.05
C ASP A 240 -8.45 -2.13 -8.93
N ASN A 241 -7.70 -3.22 -9.16
CA ASN A 241 -7.54 -4.32 -8.20
C ASN A 241 -6.07 -4.58 -7.89
N LEU A 242 -5.78 -4.75 -6.60
CA LEU A 242 -4.47 -5.20 -6.14
C LEU A 242 -4.24 -6.66 -6.54
N LEU A 243 -3.15 -6.94 -7.23
CA LEU A 243 -2.75 -8.30 -7.63
C LEU A 243 -2.13 -9.02 -6.44
N THR A 244 -2.90 -9.87 -5.77
CA THR A 244 -2.44 -10.63 -4.59
C THR A 244 -2.07 -12.09 -4.90
N GLY A 245 -2.46 -12.61 -6.09
CA GLY A 245 -2.26 -14.02 -6.42
C GLY A 245 -3.14 -14.96 -5.59
N LEU A 246 -2.96 -16.27 -5.80
CA LEU A 246 -3.77 -17.29 -5.13
C LEU A 246 -3.52 -17.38 -3.62
N ASN A 247 -2.26 -17.23 -3.20
CA ASN A 247 -1.82 -17.41 -1.82
C ASN A 247 -1.36 -16.11 -1.15
N GLY A 248 -1.59 -14.95 -1.80
CA GLY A 248 -1.12 -13.66 -1.30
C GLY A 248 0.35 -13.34 -1.62
N PHE A 249 1.01 -14.11 -2.50
CA PHE A 249 2.43 -13.96 -2.83
C PHE A 249 2.69 -13.36 -4.22
N ALA A 250 1.69 -12.81 -4.90
CA ALA A 250 1.98 -12.02 -6.11
C ALA A 250 2.75 -10.76 -5.71
N GLY A 251 3.72 -10.36 -6.54
CA GLY A 251 4.58 -9.23 -6.23
C GLY A 251 5.86 -9.56 -5.47
N GLU A 252 6.12 -10.83 -5.13
CA GLU A 252 7.38 -11.30 -4.52
C GLU A 252 8.55 -11.28 -5.53
N VAL A 253 8.70 -10.15 -6.23
CA VAL A 253 9.69 -9.96 -7.31
C VAL A 253 11.12 -9.94 -6.81
N GLY A 254 11.32 -9.66 -5.52
CA GLY A 254 12.62 -9.79 -4.87
C GLY A 254 13.19 -11.21 -4.98
N HIS A 255 12.32 -12.19 -5.17
CA HIS A 255 12.73 -13.58 -5.35
C HIS A 255 12.75 -14.04 -6.81
N ALA A 256 12.54 -13.15 -7.79
CA ALA A 256 12.86 -13.41 -9.18
C ALA A 256 14.37 -13.61 -9.35
N ILE A 257 14.75 -14.64 -10.09
CA ILE A 257 16.17 -14.96 -10.34
C ILE A 257 16.66 -14.07 -11.47
N LEU A 258 17.53 -13.10 -11.16
CA LEU A 258 18.17 -12.24 -12.15
C LEU A 258 19.50 -12.82 -12.63
N GLN A 259 20.18 -13.61 -11.81
CA GLN A 259 21.45 -14.21 -12.11
C GLN A 259 21.46 -15.70 -11.72
N ALA A 260 21.41 -16.59 -12.71
CA ALA A 260 21.60 -18.02 -12.45
C ALA A 260 22.94 -18.23 -11.74
N ASN A 261 23.00 -19.04 -10.69
CA ASN A 261 24.17 -19.29 -9.86
C ASN A 261 24.73 -18.05 -9.11
N GLY A 262 23.96 -16.97 -9.01
CA GLY A 262 24.32 -15.77 -8.25
C GLY A 262 24.43 -16.00 -6.72
N PRO A 263 24.51 -14.94 -5.91
CA PRO A 263 24.64 -15.04 -4.47
C PRO A 263 23.44 -15.77 -3.84
N ARG A 264 23.66 -16.37 -2.67
CA ARG A 264 22.59 -17.07 -1.92
C ARG A 264 21.62 -16.05 -1.33
N CYS A 265 20.33 -16.28 -1.52
CA CYS A 265 19.25 -15.49 -0.94
C CYS A 265 18.76 -16.11 0.38
N SER A 266 18.21 -15.28 1.27
CA SER A 266 17.57 -15.71 2.52
C SER A 266 16.44 -16.73 2.32
N CYS A 267 15.79 -16.73 1.13
CA CYS A 267 14.77 -17.71 0.76
C CYS A 267 15.32 -19.09 0.36
N GLY A 268 16.64 -19.30 0.43
CA GLY A 268 17.33 -20.55 0.06
C GLY A 268 17.73 -20.67 -1.40
N ARG A 269 17.16 -19.87 -2.31
CA ARG A 269 17.51 -19.83 -3.75
C ARG A 269 18.79 -19.03 -4.00
N ARG A 270 19.28 -19.03 -5.25
CA ARG A 270 20.45 -18.24 -5.66
C ARG A 270 20.08 -17.25 -6.75
N GLY A 271 20.73 -16.07 -6.72
CA GLY A 271 20.62 -15.04 -7.75
C GLY A 271 19.29 -14.28 -7.76
N CYS A 272 18.55 -14.32 -6.65
CA CYS A 272 17.36 -13.52 -6.47
C CYS A 272 17.67 -12.02 -6.54
N ALA A 273 16.74 -11.21 -7.04
CA ALA A 273 16.82 -9.76 -7.01
C ALA A 273 17.13 -9.22 -5.61
N ASP A 274 16.52 -9.79 -4.59
CA ASP A 274 16.72 -9.47 -3.17
C ASP A 274 18.19 -9.55 -2.74
N ALA A 275 18.89 -10.62 -3.17
CA ALA A 275 20.30 -10.83 -2.87
C ALA A 275 21.27 -9.98 -3.72
N LEU A 276 20.76 -9.29 -4.73
CA LEU A 276 21.56 -8.46 -5.66
C LEU A 276 21.28 -6.96 -5.49
N ILE A 277 20.08 -6.59 -5.07
CA ILE A 277 19.60 -5.20 -5.04
C ILE A 277 19.24 -4.75 -3.62
N GLY A 278 18.71 -5.66 -2.78
CA GLY A 278 18.24 -5.34 -1.44
C GLY A 278 19.34 -4.70 -0.58
N LEU A 279 18.97 -3.72 0.25
CA LEU A 279 19.92 -3.04 1.15
C LEU A 279 20.60 -4.03 2.10
N GLY A 280 19.90 -5.11 2.49
CA GLY A 280 20.49 -6.18 3.30
C GLY A 280 21.71 -6.81 2.64
N SER A 281 21.74 -6.96 1.32
CA SER A 281 22.89 -7.49 0.58
C SER A 281 24.06 -6.51 0.53
N LEU A 282 23.76 -5.20 0.49
CA LEU A 282 24.78 -4.13 0.48
C LEU A 282 25.45 -3.92 1.84
N LEU A 283 24.80 -4.33 2.94
CA LEU A 283 25.39 -4.32 4.27
C LEU A 283 26.43 -5.44 4.48
N GLY A 284 26.42 -6.45 3.62
CA GLY A 284 27.34 -7.59 3.70
C GLY A 284 27.12 -8.42 4.99
N ALA A 285 28.14 -8.53 5.84
CA ALA A 285 28.06 -9.28 7.10
C ALA A 285 27.47 -8.47 8.26
N GLU A 286 27.17 -7.18 8.06
CA GLU A 286 26.59 -6.34 9.10
C GLU A 286 25.13 -6.69 9.33
N LYS A 287 24.73 -6.86 10.60
CA LYS A 287 23.32 -7.15 10.93
C LYS A 287 22.44 -5.98 10.46
N PRO A 288 21.35 -6.25 9.71
CA PRO A 288 20.41 -5.22 9.31
C PRO A 288 19.90 -4.44 10.52
N SER A 289 20.06 -3.11 10.47
CA SER A 289 19.57 -2.17 11.48
C SER A 289 19.52 -0.77 10.86
N ARG A 290 18.72 0.12 11.42
CA ARG A 290 18.63 1.52 11.01
C ARG A 290 20.01 2.18 10.98
N THR A 291 20.81 2.01 12.05
CA THR A 291 22.15 2.58 12.14
C THR A 291 23.10 2.04 11.07
N ALA A 292 22.96 0.76 10.69
CA ALA A 292 23.73 0.19 9.60
C ALA A 292 23.36 0.82 8.24
N LEU A 293 22.08 1.07 8.00
CA LEU A 293 21.61 1.78 6.81
C LEU A 293 22.08 3.23 6.78
N GLU A 294 21.98 3.95 7.88
CA GLU A 294 22.47 5.34 7.99
C GLU A 294 23.95 5.41 7.63
N ARG A 295 24.80 4.50 8.17
CA ARG A 295 26.21 4.41 7.78
C ARG A 295 26.43 4.08 6.31
N LEU A 296 25.60 3.23 5.71
CA LEU A 296 25.69 2.94 4.27
C LEU A 296 25.39 4.20 3.46
N PHE A 297 24.34 4.92 3.80
CA PHE A 297 23.97 6.17 3.11
C PHE A 297 25.03 7.26 3.27
N GLU A 298 25.61 7.40 4.45
CA GLU A 298 26.73 8.33 4.71
C GLU A 298 27.95 8.00 3.84
N LYS A 299 28.35 6.72 3.76
CA LYS A 299 29.48 6.28 2.92
C LYS A 299 29.26 6.62 1.44
N VAL A 300 28.02 6.43 0.94
CA VAL A 300 27.68 6.78 -0.44
C VAL A 300 27.70 8.31 -0.61
N ALA A 301 27.13 9.07 0.32
CA ALA A 301 27.14 10.54 0.27
C ALA A 301 28.57 11.12 0.31
N GLN A 302 29.50 10.46 1.01
CA GLN A 302 30.92 10.82 1.05
C GLN A 302 31.71 10.35 -0.18
N GLY A 303 31.08 9.65 -1.12
CA GLY A 303 31.70 9.16 -2.33
C GLY A 303 32.70 8.01 -2.11
N GLN A 304 32.52 7.19 -1.06
CA GLN A 304 33.42 6.06 -0.80
C GLN A 304 33.40 5.09 -2.00
N GLN A 305 34.50 5.01 -2.70
CA GLN A 305 34.61 4.37 -4.02
C GLN A 305 34.08 2.91 -4.03
N GLN A 306 34.49 2.10 -3.05
CA GLN A 306 34.07 0.70 -2.99
C GLN A 306 32.55 0.56 -2.73
N THR A 307 31.99 1.39 -1.84
CA THR A 307 30.55 1.40 -1.55
C THR A 307 29.76 1.89 -2.75
N CYS A 308 30.20 2.99 -3.38
CA CYS A 308 29.54 3.51 -4.58
C CYS A 308 29.57 2.50 -5.73
N ALA A 309 30.69 1.77 -5.93
CA ALA A 309 30.77 0.72 -6.94
C ALA A 309 29.79 -0.44 -6.67
N ALA A 310 29.66 -0.88 -5.41
CA ALA A 310 28.69 -1.91 -5.03
C ALA A 310 27.25 -1.46 -5.26
N VAL A 311 26.90 -0.22 -4.89
CA VAL A 311 25.57 0.36 -5.13
C VAL A 311 25.28 0.52 -6.62
N SER A 312 26.29 0.95 -7.43
CA SER A 312 26.14 1.05 -8.88
C SER A 312 25.89 -0.32 -9.52
N ALA A 313 26.60 -1.37 -9.08
CA ALA A 313 26.36 -2.73 -9.56
C ALA A 313 24.95 -3.24 -9.19
N ALA A 314 24.45 -2.92 -7.97
CA ALA A 314 23.08 -3.19 -7.59
C ALA A 314 22.08 -2.42 -8.47
N GLY A 315 22.41 -1.18 -8.86
CA GLY A 315 21.63 -0.38 -9.79
C GLY A 315 21.52 -1.00 -11.18
N GLU A 316 22.60 -1.63 -11.69
CA GLU A 316 22.53 -2.37 -12.96
C GLU A 316 21.56 -3.57 -12.87
N GLN A 317 21.61 -4.33 -11.77
CA GLN A 317 20.65 -5.42 -11.53
C GLN A 317 19.21 -4.90 -11.36
N LEU A 318 19.04 -3.73 -10.76
CA LEU A 318 17.75 -3.05 -10.70
C LEU A 318 17.21 -2.76 -12.11
N GLY A 319 18.05 -2.31 -13.04
CA GLY A 319 17.67 -2.09 -14.43
C GLY A 319 17.17 -3.38 -15.11
N VAL A 320 17.78 -4.52 -14.83
CA VAL A 320 17.32 -5.83 -15.31
C VAL A 320 15.93 -6.16 -14.71
N LEU A 321 15.73 -5.94 -13.39
CA LEU A 321 14.44 -6.17 -12.76
C LEU A 321 13.36 -5.27 -13.34
N LEU A 322 13.66 -3.98 -13.57
CA LEU A 322 12.72 -3.02 -14.19
C LEU A 322 12.29 -3.46 -15.58
N ASN A 323 13.22 -3.97 -16.40
CA ASN A 323 12.92 -4.56 -17.71
C ASN A 323 11.98 -5.78 -17.58
N ASN A 324 12.23 -6.66 -16.61
CA ASN A 324 11.40 -7.84 -16.40
C ASN A 324 9.98 -7.46 -15.94
N LEU A 325 9.84 -6.43 -15.11
CA LEU A 325 8.54 -5.89 -14.70
C LEU A 325 7.82 -5.23 -15.88
N TRP A 326 8.54 -4.49 -16.72
CA TRP A 326 8.00 -3.93 -17.95
C TRP A 326 7.49 -5.03 -18.88
N ALA A 327 8.29 -6.05 -19.14
CA ALA A 327 7.88 -7.18 -19.99
C ALA A 327 6.69 -7.97 -19.44
N ALA A 328 6.53 -8.01 -18.10
CA ALA A 328 5.45 -8.77 -17.47
C ALA A 328 4.12 -8.01 -17.38
N PHE A 329 4.15 -6.69 -17.22
CA PHE A 329 2.97 -5.88 -16.90
C PHE A 329 2.70 -4.74 -17.87
N ASP A 330 3.65 -4.40 -18.74
CA ASP A 330 3.57 -3.28 -19.69
C ASP A 330 3.04 -1.97 -19.06
N PRO A 331 3.59 -1.53 -17.91
CA PRO A 331 3.09 -0.35 -17.23
C PRO A 331 3.58 0.93 -17.90
N MET A 332 2.77 1.98 -17.86
CA MET A 332 3.20 3.32 -18.31
C MET A 332 4.31 3.89 -17.41
N ALA A 333 4.26 3.59 -16.11
CA ALA A 333 5.25 4.01 -15.13
C ALA A 333 5.49 2.93 -14.08
N ILE A 334 6.74 2.86 -13.58
CA ILE A 334 7.11 2.09 -12.40
C ILE A 334 7.50 3.08 -11.30
N VAL A 335 6.81 3.02 -10.16
CA VAL A 335 7.11 3.85 -9.01
C VAL A 335 8.10 3.12 -8.10
N ILE A 336 9.24 3.73 -7.80
CA ILE A 336 10.24 3.19 -6.88
C ILE A 336 10.09 3.88 -5.53
N GLY A 337 10.05 3.10 -4.46
CA GLY A 337 10.00 3.59 -3.08
C GLY A 337 10.90 2.79 -2.15
N GLY A 338 10.79 3.11 -0.86
CA GLY A 338 11.60 2.49 0.19
C GLY A 338 12.89 3.24 0.50
N PRO A 339 13.60 2.84 1.57
CA PRO A 339 14.77 3.54 2.07
C PRO A 339 15.95 3.59 1.08
N ALA A 340 16.02 2.70 0.08
CA ALA A 340 17.05 2.72 -0.95
C ALA A 340 17.05 4.00 -1.81
N LEU A 341 15.96 4.77 -1.83
CA LEU A 341 15.94 6.09 -2.47
C LEU A 341 16.99 7.05 -1.89
N SER A 342 17.42 6.85 -0.65
CA SER A 342 18.52 7.62 -0.03
C SER A 342 19.89 7.39 -0.69
N LEU A 343 20.04 6.35 -1.51
CA LEU A 343 21.25 6.12 -2.33
C LEU A 343 21.30 7.01 -3.59
N GLY A 344 20.18 7.68 -3.92
CA GLY A 344 20.08 8.64 -5.01
C GLY A 344 20.50 8.09 -6.37
N ASP A 345 21.16 8.94 -7.15
CA ASP A 345 21.60 8.60 -8.50
C ASP A 345 22.66 7.50 -8.55
N THR A 346 23.37 7.22 -7.46
CA THR A 346 24.30 6.10 -7.39
C THR A 346 23.61 4.76 -7.67
N LEU A 347 22.35 4.60 -7.25
CA LEU A 347 21.51 3.43 -7.53
C LEU A 347 20.67 3.62 -8.81
N ILE A 348 20.03 4.78 -8.95
CA ILE A 348 18.98 4.98 -9.95
C ILE A 348 19.54 5.23 -11.36
N ALA A 349 20.66 5.96 -11.50
CA ALA A 349 21.22 6.25 -12.82
C ALA A 349 21.72 5.00 -13.56
N PRO A 350 22.43 4.04 -12.92
CA PRO A 350 22.76 2.77 -13.56
C PRO A 350 21.53 1.97 -13.99
N ALA A 351 20.48 1.93 -13.14
CA ALA A 351 19.23 1.22 -13.46
C ALA A 351 18.55 1.81 -14.71
N ARG A 352 18.48 3.15 -14.79
CA ARG A 352 17.92 3.83 -15.97
C ARG A 352 18.71 3.55 -17.24
N ARG A 353 20.05 3.54 -17.16
CA ARG A 353 20.92 3.23 -18.32
C ARG A 353 20.67 1.82 -18.84
N VAL A 354 20.61 0.83 -17.96
CA VAL A 354 20.34 -0.56 -18.35
C VAL A 354 18.96 -0.69 -18.99
N LEU A 355 17.92 -0.12 -18.37
CA LEU A 355 16.57 -0.13 -18.91
C LEU A 355 16.50 0.56 -20.29
N ALA A 356 17.12 1.73 -20.44
CA ALA A 356 17.19 2.45 -21.72
C ALA A 356 17.89 1.60 -22.81
N GLY A 357 19.00 0.92 -22.46
CA GLY A 357 19.68 0.03 -23.40
C GLY A 357 18.80 -1.13 -23.90
N TYR A 358 17.93 -1.67 -23.05
CA TYR A 358 16.95 -2.69 -23.49
C TYR A 358 15.86 -2.08 -24.37
N ALA A 359 15.37 -0.89 -24.02
CA ALA A 359 14.38 -0.19 -24.80
C ALA A 359 14.90 0.14 -26.22
N ASP A 360 16.12 0.68 -26.32
CA ASP A 360 16.77 1.00 -27.58
C ASP A 360 16.95 -0.25 -28.46
N ALA A 361 17.43 -1.36 -27.85
CA ALA A 361 17.63 -2.62 -28.58
C ALA A 361 16.30 -3.19 -29.11
N ALA A 362 15.19 -2.97 -28.41
CA ALA A 362 13.86 -3.40 -28.80
C ALA A 362 13.12 -2.39 -29.69
N MET A 363 13.67 -1.19 -29.89
CA MET A 363 13.00 -0.04 -30.54
C MET A 363 11.67 0.33 -29.89
N LEU A 364 11.60 0.25 -28.57
CA LEU A 364 10.42 0.55 -27.74
C LEU A 364 10.70 1.77 -26.84
N THR A 365 9.63 2.35 -26.32
CA THR A 365 9.72 3.40 -25.28
C THR A 365 9.65 2.76 -23.90
N ALA A 366 10.68 2.95 -23.10
CA ALA A 366 10.70 2.45 -21.72
C ALA A 366 9.61 3.12 -20.87
N PRO A 367 9.07 2.42 -19.86
CA PRO A 367 8.17 3.03 -18.88
C PRO A 367 8.89 4.13 -18.10
N GLU A 368 8.13 5.12 -17.66
CA GLU A 368 8.66 6.19 -16.83
C GLU A 368 9.03 5.63 -15.44
N ILE A 369 10.21 5.98 -14.94
CA ILE A 369 10.64 5.65 -13.59
C ILE A 369 10.39 6.86 -12.69
N ARG A 370 9.45 6.71 -11.77
CA ARG A 370 9.06 7.72 -10.77
C ARG A 370 9.53 7.32 -9.38
N THR A 371 9.70 8.28 -8.51
CA THR A 371 9.92 8.04 -7.07
C THR A 371 8.62 8.22 -6.31
N SER A 372 8.42 7.43 -5.26
CA SER A 372 7.26 7.53 -4.38
C SER A 372 7.12 8.93 -3.77
N ARG A 373 5.88 9.44 -3.73
CA ARG A 373 5.55 10.75 -3.17
C ARG A 373 5.51 10.74 -1.63
N PHE A 374 5.37 9.57 -1.03
CA PHE A 374 5.13 9.43 0.41
C PHE A 374 6.40 9.16 1.21
N GLY A 375 7.55 8.98 0.55
CA GLY A 375 8.84 8.80 1.22
C GLY A 375 8.81 7.71 2.29
N ALA A 376 9.25 8.05 3.50
CA ALA A 376 9.27 7.13 4.64
C ALA A 376 7.86 6.77 5.17
N ASP A 377 6.84 7.52 4.81
CA ASP A 377 5.45 7.26 5.25
C ASP A 377 4.69 6.35 4.26
N ALA A 378 5.30 5.94 3.14
CA ALA A 378 4.63 5.24 2.05
C ALA A 378 3.84 4.00 2.50
N VAL A 379 4.41 3.19 3.39
CA VAL A 379 3.77 1.97 3.90
C VAL A 379 2.62 2.31 4.85
N ALA A 380 2.82 3.23 5.78
CA ALA A 380 1.78 3.60 6.75
C ALA A 380 0.63 4.39 6.09
N VAL A 381 0.92 5.30 5.14
CA VAL A 381 -0.11 5.97 4.31
C VAL A 381 -0.82 4.94 3.44
N GLY A 382 -0.09 4.00 2.87
CA GLY A 382 -0.64 2.91 2.09
C GLY A 382 -1.53 1.97 2.90
N ALA A 383 -1.20 1.75 4.16
CA ALA A 383 -2.07 1.01 5.07
C ALA A 383 -3.40 1.75 5.29
N ALA A 384 -3.39 3.07 5.47
CA ALA A 384 -4.63 3.87 5.48
C ALA A 384 -5.36 3.82 4.13
N ALA A 385 -4.61 3.84 3.01
CA ALA A 385 -5.16 3.66 1.66
C ALA A 385 -5.82 2.29 1.49
N LEU A 386 -5.26 1.21 2.06
CA LEU A 386 -5.87 -0.13 2.07
C LEU A 386 -7.25 -0.09 2.74
N ALA A 387 -7.36 0.57 3.89
CA ALA A 387 -8.66 0.72 4.57
C ALA A 387 -9.66 1.47 3.67
N ARG A 388 -9.28 2.59 3.02
CA ARG A 388 -10.12 3.29 2.05
C ARG A 388 -10.50 2.40 0.88
N HIS A 389 -9.53 1.72 0.30
CA HIS A 389 -9.71 0.83 -0.85
C HIS A 389 -10.77 -0.24 -0.57
N ARG A 390 -10.66 -0.92 0.58
CA ARG A 390 -11.60 -1.97 0.99
C ARG A 390 -12.99 -1.42 1.35
N LEU A 391 -13.07 -0.28 2.03
CA LEU A 391 -14.33 0.37 2.39
C LEU A 391 -15.11 0.84 1.16
N THR A 392 -14.42 1.35 0.14
CA THR A 392 -15.06 1.85 -1.09
C THR A 392 -15.34 0.76 -2.12
N ARG A 393 -14.85 -0.48 -1.90
CA ARG A 393 -15.09 -1.67 -2.76
C ARG A 393 -15.68 -2.81 -1.94
N PRO A 394 -16.94 -2.67 -1.44
CA PRO A 394 -17.55 -3.63 -0.50
C PRO A 394 -17.80 -5.02 -1.11
N LEU A 395 -17.76 -5.15 -2.43
CA LEU A 395 -17.78 -6.44 -3.13
C LEU A 395 -16.47 -6.61 -3.90
N ASP A 396 -15.45 -7.09 -3.23
CA ASP A 396 -14.37 -7.79 -3.91
C ASP A 396 -14.85 -9.22 -4.19
N LEU A 397 -15.49 -9.42 -5.35
CA LEU A 397 -16.01 -10.72 -5.78
C LEU A 397 -14.92 -11.78 -5.84
N GLN A 398 -13.66 -11.40 -6.06
CA GLN A 398 -12.53 -12.32 -6.06
C GLN A 398 -12.20 -12.77 -4.63
N SER A 399 -12.26 -11.89 -3.63
CA SER A 399 -12.07 -12.27 -2.24
C SER A 399 -13.23 -13.10 -1.70
N MET A 400 -14.45 -12.81 -2.13
CA MET A 400 -15.64 -13.61 -1.76
C MET A 400 -15.60 -15.02 -2.37
N ALA A 401 -15.26 -15.14 -3.65
CA ALA A 401 -15.11 -16.45 -4.30
C ALA A 401 -14.03 -17.30 -3.61
N ARG A 402 -12.89 -16.69 -3.25
CA ARG A 402 -11.81 -17.34 -2.51
C ARG A 402 -12.20 -17.76 -1.09
N ARG A 403 -13.01 -16.96 -0.38
CA ARG A 403 -13.56 -17.32 0.95
C ARG A 403 -14.46 -18.55 0.86
N VAL A 404 -15.31 -18.64 -0.16
CA VAL A 404 -16.20 -19.79 -0.39
C VAL A 404 -15.40 -21.04 -0.79
N GLU A 405 -14.41 -20.91 -1.66
CA GLU A 405 -13.54 -22.03 -2.05
C GLU A 405 -12.64 -22.53 -0.90
N LYS A 406 -12.08 -21.63 -0.08
CA LYS A 406 -11.27 -22.02 1.10
C LYS A 406 -12.10 -22.66 2.19
N ALA A 407 -13.33 -22.23 2.41
CA ALA A 407 -14.26 -22.87 3.34
C ALA A 407 -14.65 -24.31 2.89
N GLY A 408 -14.58 -24.61 1.59
CA GLY A 408 -14.84 -25.93 1.03
C GLY A 408 -13.62 -26.84 0.87
N ARG A 409 -12.41 -26.33 1.00
CA ARG A 409 -11.17 -27.12 0.92
C ARG A 409 -10.51 -27.20 2.28
N GLN A 410 -10.53 -28.39 2.89
CA GLN A 410 -9.56 -28.72 3.96
C GLN A 410 -8.15 -28.41 3.43
N VAL A 411 -7.47 -27.46 4.07
CA VAL A 411 -6.13 -26.99 3.70
C VAL A 411 -5.18 -28.19 3.73
N ARG A 412 -4.80 -28.72 2.57
CA ARG A 412 -3.55 -29.48 2.46
C ARG A 412 -2.41 -28.47 2.70
N PRO A 413 -1.46 -28.74 3.61
CA PRO A 413 -0.30 -27.88 3.78
C PRO A 413 0.43 -27.77 2.44
N ALA A 414 0.50 -26.57 1.87
CA ALA A 414 1.10 -26.29 0.58
C ALA A 414 2.64 -26.43 0.58
N TYR A 415 3.22 -26.73 1.73
CA TYR A 415 4.63 -27.01 1.91
C TYR A 415 4.74 -28.28 2.74
N GLY A 416 5.05 -29.39 2.06
CA GLY A 416 5.66 -30.53 2.71
C GLY A 416 6.89 -30.05 3.48
N GLU A 417 7.13 -30.64 4.63
CA GLU A 417 8.32 -30.42 5.45
C GLU A 417 9.57 -30.48 4.56
N LEU A 418 10.05 -29.33 4.13
CA LEU A 418 11.41 -29.22 3.62
C LEU A 418 12.30 -29.38 4.84
N GLY A 419 12.72 -30.63 5.05
CA GLY A 419 13.75 -30.97 6.03
C GLY A 419 14.96 -30.07 5.81
N LEU A 420 15.16 -29.17 6.74
CA LEU A 420 16.41 -28.44 6.92
C LEU A 420 17.26 -29.33 7.83
N ALA A 421 18.14 -30.13 7.21
CA ALA A 421 19.38 -30.59 7.84
C ALA A 421 20.47 -29.56 7.61
#